data_b936a805047c5e61822c4b55e467e363
#
_entry.id   b936a805047c5e61822c4b55e467e363
#
_cell.length_a   1.000
_cell.length_b   1.000
_cell.length_c   1.000
_cell.angle_alpha   90.00
_cell.angle_beta   90.00
_cell.angle_gamma   90.00
#
_symmetry.space_group_name_H-M   'P 1'
#
loop_
_entity.id
_entity.type
_entity.pdbx_description
1 polymer ?
#
loop_
_entity_poly.entity_id
_entity_poly.type
_entity_poly.pdbx_seq_one_letter_code
_entity_poly.pdbx_strand_id
1 'polypeptide(L)'
;VFPAQTPEGIKIISVNLMLDNEEDPVVWRGPVIAGVVKQFWNEVIWGDLDYLLVDMPPGTGDVPLTVFQSLPVDGVIIVTSPQELVEMIVKKAYNMAKMMNVPVLGLVQNMSYLLCPDCGRMIYIYGEGKGEQTAKELSIPSYASLPIDPSIAALCDAGKIEEFDHPYLDAMVKYLSSLN
;
A
#
# COMPACT_ATOMS: atom_id res chain seq x y z
N VAL A 1 11.22 19.80 7.69
CA VAL A 1 12.04 18.65 7.28
C VAL A 1 11.91 18.49 5.76
N PHE A 2 13.03 18.22 5.07
CA PHE A 2 13.01 17.86 3.64
C PHE A 2 12.89 16.34 3.50
N PRO A 3 12.03 15.85 2.59
CA PRO A 3 11.95 14.41 2.31
C PRO A 3 13.20 13.95 1.53
N ALA A 4 13.56 12.68 1.66
CA ALA A 4 14.48 12.05 0.73
C ALA A 4 13.85 12.00 -0.67
N GLN A 5 14.67 11.95 -1.71
CA GLN A 5 14.18 11.93 -3.08
C GLN A 5 14.87 10.81 -3.87
N THR A 6 14.08 10.05 -4.61
CA THR A 6 14.57 9.03 -5.51
C THR A 6 15.10 9.64 -6.81
N PRO A 7 15.82 8.88 -7.65
CA PRO A 7 16.29 9.34 -8.96
C PRO A 7 15.18 9.84 -9.89
N GLU A 8 13.99 9.23 -9.85
CA GLU A 8 12.81 9.61 -10.64
C GLU A 8 11.99 10.76 -10.00
N GLY A 9 12.42 11.25 -8.82
CA GLY A 9 11.82 12.41 -8.17
C GLY A 9 10.74 12.10 -7.16
N ILE A 10 10.52 10.82 -6.79
CA ILE A 10 9.57 10.45 -5.74
C ILE A 10 10.10 10.92 -4.39
N LYS A 11 9.29 11.69 -3.66
CA LYS A 11 9.62 12.20 -2.33
C LYS A 11 9.21 11.18 -1.27
N ILE A 12 10.13 10.82 -0.39
CA ILE A 12 9.94 9.78 0.63
C ILE A 12 10.27 10.32 2.00
N ILE A 13 9.44 10.04 2.99
CA ILE A 13 9.73 10.22 4.41
C ILE A 13 9.42 8.94 5.16
N SER A 14 10.33 8.55 6.02
CA SER A 14 10.16 7.42 6.94
C SER A 14 10.94 7.71 8.21
N VAL A 15 10.46 7.21 9.33
CA VAL A 15 11.21 7.28 10.58
C VAL A 15 12.57 6.62 10.45
N ASN A 16 12.65 5.50 9.75
CA ASN A 16 13.92 4.79 9.53
C ASN A 16 14.97 5.64 8.80
N LEU A 17 14.53 6.56 7.93
CA LEU A 17 15.45 7.50 7.25
C LEU A 17 15.96 8.63 8.14
N MET A 18 15.42 8.74 9.37
CA MET A 18 15.76 9.79 10.34
C MET A 18 16.59 9.25 11.51
N LEU A 19 16.87 7.95 11.55
CA LEU A 19 17.69 7.32 12.58
C LEU A 19 19.18 7.54 12.29
N ASP A 20 19.95 7.76 13.34
CA ASP A 20 21.42 7.88 13.22
C ASP A 20 22.06 6.54 12.83
N ASN A 21 21.40 5.42 13.20
CA ASN A 21 21.85 4.07 12.87
C ASN A 21 20.65 3.26 12.34
N GLU A 22 20.78 2.67 11.15
CA GLU A 22 19.73 1.91 10.48
C GLU A 22 19.26 0.67 11.27
N GLU A 23 20.13 0.14 12.14
CA GLU A 23 19.83 -1.02 12.99
C GLU A 23 19.06 -0.65 14.27
N ASP A 24 18.86 0.63 14.57
CA ASP A 24 18.19 1.04 15.79
C ASP A 24 16.69 0.77 15.72
N PRO A 25 16.12 0.06 16.72
CA PRO A 25 14.70 -0.23 16.71
C PRO A 25 13.88 1.02 17.06
N VAL A 26 12.84 1.29 16.31
CA VAL A 26 11.85 2.32 16.64
C VAL A 26 10.84 1.75 17.63
N VAL A 27 11.03 2.02 18.92
CA VAL A 27 10.14 1.56 20.00
C VAL A 27 9.23 2.71 20.43
N TRP A 28 8.21 3.00 19.65
CA TRP A 28 7.25 4.07 19.95
C TRP A 28 5.88 3.52 20.32
N ARG A 29 5.21 4.19 21.25
CA ARG A 29 3.82 3.89 21.64
C ARG A 29 2.86 4.71 20.78
N GLY A 30 1.61 4.25 20.68
CA GLY A 30 0.56 4.85 19.85
C GLY A 30 0.50 6.39 19.84
N PRO A 31 0.50 7.09 20.99
CA PRO A 31 0.46 8.56 21.01
C PRO A 31 1.64 9.24 20.33
N VAL A 32 2.85 8.65 20.43
CA VAL A 32 4.06 9.18 19.76
C VAL A 32 3.94 9.00 18.24
N ILE A 33 3.52 7.81 17.81
CA ILE A 33 3.31 7.53 16.39
C ILE A 33 2.26 8.48 15.79
N ALA A 34 1.16 8.71 16.50
CA ALA A 34 0.13 9.67 16.09
C ALA A 34 0.69 11.10 15.94
N GLY A 35 1.61 11.51 16.81
CA GLY A 35 2.33 12.78 16.71
C GLY A 35 3.17 12.85 15.44
N VAL A 36 3.93 11.79 15.15
CA VAL A 36 4.81 11.72 13.96
C VAL A 36 4.01 11.73 12.67
N VAL A 37 2.89 11.03 12.58
CA VAL A 37 2.01 11.08 11.41
C VAL A 37 1.58 12.54 11.10
N LYS A 38 1.19 13.28 12.14
CA LYS A 38 0.83 14.71 12.00
C LYS A 38 2.02 15.58 11.62
N GLN A 39 3.21 15.30 12.18
CA GLN A 39 4.43 16.01 11.82
C GLN A 39 4.83 15.76 10.36
N PHE A 40 4.73 14.53 9.90
CA PHE A 40 5.00 14.19 8.49
C PHE A 40 4.06 14.91 7.53
N TRP A 41 2.81 15.12 7.93
CA TRP A 41 1.88 15.91 7.15
C TRP A 41 2.18 17.41 7.18
N ASN A 42 2.41 17.99 8.38
CA ASN A 42 2.46 19.44 8.57
C ASN A 42 3.86 20.04 8.39
N GLU A 43 4.93 19.30 8.70
CA GLU A 43 6.29 19.84 8.84
C GLU A 43 7.25 19.40 7.73
N VAL A 44 6.84 18.42 6.91
CA VAL A 44 7.63 18.03 5.74
C VAL A 44 7.34 18.98 4.59
N ILE A 45 8.39 19.46 3.95
CA ILE A 45 8.30 20.36 2.80
C ILE A 45 8.08 19.54 1.54
N TRP A 46 6.81 19.15 1.34
CA TRP A 46 6.42 18.32 0.19
C TRP A 46 6.51 19.07 -1.15
N GLY A 47 6.24 20.41 -1.16
CA GLY A 47 6.04 21.15 -2.40
C GLY A 47 4.80 20.68 -3.16
N ASP A 48 4.79 20.84 -4.47
CA ASP A 48 3.67 20.39 -5.30
C ASP A 48 3.72 18.86 -5.46
N LEU A 49 2.59 18.21 -5.23
CA LEU A 49 2.40 16.77 -5.35
C LEU A 49 1.09 16.49 -6.11
N ASP A 50 1.14 15.56 -7.05
CA ASP A 50 -0.07 15.00 -7.68
C ASP A 50 -0.74 13.97 -6.77
N TYR A 51 0.07 13.17 -6.06
CA TYR A 51 -0.37 12.13 -5.14
C TYR A 51 0.51 12.07 -3.90
N LEU A 52 -0.11 11.80 -2.75
CA LEU A 52 0.57 11.43 -1.52
C LEU A 52 0.09 10.04 -1.09
N LEU A 53 1.00 9.09 -1.06
CA LEU A 53 0.73 7.72 -0.62
C LEU A 53 1.19 7.54 0.83
N VAL A 54 0.31 7.00 1.67
CA VAL A 54 0.61 6.67 3.07
C VAL A 54 0.61 5.15 3.20
N ASP A 55 1.81 4.55 3.35
CA ASP A 55 1.95 3.13 3.65
C ASP A 55 1.67 2.91 5.14
N MET A 56 0.63 2.15 5.44
CA MET A 56 0.15 1.94 6.80
C MET A 56 0.54 0.55 7.30
N PRO A 57 0.82 0.40 8.61
CA PRO A 57 1.02 -0.92 9.20
C PRO A 57 -0.24 -1.77 9.07
N PRO A 58 -0.11 -3.11 9.10
CA PRO A 58 -1.25 -4.01 8.97
C PRO A 58 -2.23 -3.88 10.13
N GLY A 59 -3.51 -4.14 9.83
CA GLY A 59 -4.58 -4.18 10.82
C GLY A 59 -5.34 -2.86 10.98
N THR A 60 -6.15 -2.80 12.03
CA THR A 60 -7.08 -1.70 12.34
C THR A 60 -6.72 -0.97 13.62
N GLY A 61 -5.43 -0.86 13.93
CA GLY A 61 -4.91 -0.25 15.15
C GLY A 61 -4.87 1.28 15.13
N ASP A 62 -4.11 1.85 16.07
CA ASP A 62 -4.07 3.30 16.31
C ASP A 62 -3.52 4.12 15.12
N VAL A 63 -2.61 3.55 14.33
CA VAL A 63 -1.98 4.28 13.21
C VAL A 63 -2.98 4.54 12.09
N PRO A 64 -3.68 3.53 11.53
CA PRO A 64 -4.75 3.76 10.57
C PRO A 64 -5.83 4.72 11.06
N LEU A 65 -6.27 4.58 12.32
CA LEU A 65 -7.24 5.50 12.90
C LEU A 65 -6.73 6.94 12.93
N THR A 66 -5.46 7.13 13.32
CA THR A 66 -4.85 8.47 13.35
C THR A 66 -4.77 9.09 11.96
N VAL A 67 -4.37 8.30 10.96
CA VAL A 67 -4.33 8.76 9.57
C VAL A 67 -5.71 9.23 9.14
N PHE A 68 -6.75 8.40 9.29
CA PHE A 68 -8.12 8.74 8.88
C PHE A 68 -8.72 9.92 9.65
N GLN A 69 -8.34 10.13 10.91
CA GLN A 69 -8.86 11.23 11.73
C GLN A 69 -8.09 12.53 11.56
N SER A 70 -6.86 12.48 11.09
CA SER A 70 -5.96 13.63 11.11
C SER A 70 -5.56 14.13 9.73
N LEU A 71 -5.67 13.30 8.69
CA LEU A 71 -5.31 13.65 7.33
C LEU A 71 -6.54 13.69 6.43
N PRO A 72 -6.58 14.57 5.43
CA PRO A 72 -7.65 14.61 4.42
C PRO A 72 -7.45 13.49 3.40
N VAL A 73 -7.80 12.26 3.79
CA VAL A 73 -7.61 11.05 2.97
C VAL A 73 -8.70 10.97 1.91
N ASP A 74 -8.33 10.99 0.63
CA ASP A 74 -9.26 10.88 -0.51
C ASP A 74 -9.76 9.46 -0.72
N GLY A 75 -8.99 8.45 -0.32
CA GLY A 75 -9.40 7.06 -0.41
C GLY A 75 -8.35 6.05 0.07
N VAL A 76 -8.74 4.80 0.06
CA VAL A 76 -7.93 3.67 0.53
C VAL A 76 -7.79 2.62 -0.56
N ILE A 77 -6.57 2.09 -0.72
CA ILE A 77 -6.31 0.86 -1.45
C ILE A 77 -6.00 -0.23 -0.41
N ILE A 78 -6.77 -1.30 -0.42
CA ILE A 78 -6.54 -2.45 0.46
C ILE A 78 -5.60 -3.42 -0.26
N VAL A 79 -4.49 -3.77 0.37
CA VAL A 79 -3.55 -4.78 -0.13
C VAL A 79 -3.73 -6.06 0.68
N THR A 80 -3.81 -7.18 -0.01
CA THR A 80 -4.13 -8.49 0.56
C THR A 80 -3.30 -9.59 -0.10
N SER A 81 -3.43 -10.83 0.40
CA SER A 81 -2.88 -12.06 -0.21
C SER A 81 -3.99 -13.09 -0.37
N PRO A 82 -3.83 -14.18 -1.17
CA PRO A 82 -4.92 -15.09 -1.53
C PRO A 82 -5.38 -16.04 -0.40
N GLN A 83 -4.80 -15.99 0.80
CA GLN A 83 -5.13 -16.90 1.91
C GLN A 83 -6.56 -16.64 2.44
N GLU A 84 -7.28 -17.70 2.81
CA GLU A 84 -8.70 -17.61 3.25
C GLU A 84 -8.95 -16.71 4.46
N LEU A 85 -8.05 -16.72 5.47
CA LEU A 85 -8.17 -15.86 6.64
C LEU A 85 -8.10 -14.35 6.31
N VAL A 86 -7.56 -14.02 5.16
CA VAL A 86 -7.35 -12.64 4.74
C VAL A 86 -8.65 -11.99 4.25
N GLU A 87 -9.63 -12.74 3.77
CA GLU A 87 -10.95 -12.20 3.40
C GLU A 87 -11.62 -11.46 4.57
N MET A 88 -11.53 -12.03 5.77
CA MET A 88 -12.05 -11.37 6.98
C MET A 88 -11.29 -10.08 7.30
N ILE A 89 -9.98 -10.04 7.07
CA ILE A 89 -9.14 -8.85 7.29
C ILE A 89 -9.52 -7.75 6.29
N VAL A 90 -9.74 -8.11 5.02
CA VAL A 90 -10.22 -7.18 3.99
C VAL A 90 -11.56 -6.57 4.39
N LYS A 91 -12.53 -7.40 4.82
CA LYS A 91 -13.84 -6.93 5.29
C LYS A 91 -13.73 -6.01 6.52
N LYS A 92 -12.81 -6.29 7.46
CA LYS A 92 -12.54 -5.41 8.60
C LYS A 92 -11.96 -4.06 8.17
N ALA A 93 -10.97 -4.06 7.28
CA ALA A 93 -10.37 -2.83 6.74
C ALA A 93 -11.41 -2.00 5.96
N TYR A 94 -12.22 -2.65 5.13
CA TYR A 94 -13.33 -2.02 4.41
C TYR A 94 -14.34 -1.37 5.36
N ASN A 95 -14.79 -2.10 6.39
CA ASN A 95 -15.74 -1.58 7.36
C ASN A 95 -15.15 -0.41 8.16
N MET A 96 -13.87 -0.45 8.50
CA MET A 96 -13.19 0.67 9.17
C MET A 96 -13.17 1.91 8.28
N ALA A 97 -12.76 1.79 7.02
CA ALA A 97 -12.78 2.89 6.07
C ALA A 97 -14.19 3.49 5.93
N LYS A 98 -15.21 2.63 5.82
CA LYS A 98 -16.61 3.04 5.77
C LYS A 98 -17.06 3.78 7.03
N MET A 99 -16.67 3.31 8.23
CA MET A 99 -16.98 4.00 9.49
C MET A 99 -16.35 5.39 9.56
N MET A 100 -15.19 5.56 8.93
CA MET A 100 -14.47 6.82 8.84
C MET A 100 -14.89 7.70 7.67
N ASN A 101 -15.91 7.27 6.88
CA ASN A 101 -16.38 7.92 5.66
C ASN A 101 -15.28 8.10 4.59
N VAL A 102 -14.31 7.19 4.53
CA VAL A 102 -13.26 7.17 3.52
C VAL A 102 -13.59 6.11 2.47
N PRO A 103 -13.64 6.44 1.17
CA PRO A 103 -13.95 5.47 0.13
C PRO A 103 -12.83 4.45 -0.05
N VAL A 104 -13.18 3.20 -0.34
CA VAL A 104 -12.21 2.18 -0.76
C VAL A 104 -12.14 2.21 -2.28
N LEU A 105 -11.02 2.66 -2.81
CA LEU A 105 -10.78 2.88 -4.24
C LEU A 105 -10.29 1.64 -4.96
N GLY A 106 -9.64 0.74 -4.25
CA GLY A 106 -9.08 -0.46 -4.85
C GLY A 106 -8.80 -1.60 -3.87
N LEU A 107 -8.71 -2.80 -4.43
CA LEU A 107 -8.25 -4.00 -3.77
C LEU A 107 -7.13 -4.62 -4.61
N VAL A 108 -5.96 -4.80 -4.01
CA VAL A 108 -4.80 -5.45 -4.64
C VAL A 108 -4.58 -6.79 -3.96
N GLN A 109 -4.69 -7.89 -4.70
CA GLN A 109 -4.31 -9.21 -4.22
C GLN A 109 -2.88 -9.51 -4.66
N ASN A 110 -1.93 -9.31 -3.75
CA ASN A 110 -0.52 -9.59 -3.98
C ASN A 110 -0.22 -11.09 -3.80
N MET A 111 0.87 -11.57 -4.39
CA MET A 111 1.32 -12.98 -4.34
C MET A 111 0.24 -13.97 -4.80
N SER A 112 -0.56 -13.58 -5.79
CA SER A 112 -1.72 -14.37 -6.23
C SER A 112 -1.33 -15.65 -6.93
N TYR A 113 -0.27 -15.63 -7.71
CA TYR A 113 0.20 -16.77 -8.49
C TYR A 113 1.69 -16.64 -8.80
N LEU A 114 2.31 -17.74 -9.19
CA LEU A 114 3.64 -17.79 -9.79
C LEU A 114 3.49 -18.21 -11.26
N LEU A 115 4.22 -17.56 -12.15
CA LEU A 115 4.34 -18.04 -13.54
C LEU A 115 5.47 -19.05 -13.64
N CYS A 116 5.17 -20.25 -14.13
CA CYS A 116 6.19 -21.25 -14.41
C CYS A 116 7.17 -20.71 -15.47
N PRO A 117 8.47 -20.65 -15.20
CA PRO A 117 9.44 -20.09 -16.13
C PRO A 117 9.58 -20.92 -17.43
N ASP A 118 9.27 -22.23 -17.38
CA ASP A 118 9.43 -23.12 -18.53
C ASP A 118 8.22 -23.08 -19.48
N CYS A 119 7.00 -22.97 -18.95
CA CYS A 119 5.78 -23.11 -19.77
C CYS A 119 4.73 -21.99 -19.61
N GLY A 120 5.00 -20.98 -18.76
CA GLY A 120 4.10 -19.86 -18.51
C GLY A 120 2.81 -20.22 -17.75
N ARG A 121 2.66 -21.47 -17.28
CA ARG A 121 1.49 -21.90 -16.52
C ARG A 121 1.43 -21.16 -15.19
N MET A 122 0.24 -20.67 -14.81
CA MET A 122 -0.03 -20.12 -13.49
C MET A 122 -0.08 -21.21 -12.43
N ILE A 123 0.64 -21.02 -11.35
CA ILE A 123 0.69 -21.90 -10.17
C ILE A 123 0.21 -21.09 -8.97
N TYR A 124 -0.88 -21.51 -8.37
CA TYR A 124 -1.50 -20.86 -7.22
C TYR A 124 -0.98 -21.47 -5.91
N ILE A 125 0.15 -20.94 -5.40
CA ILE A 125 0.83 -21.47 -4.22
C ILE A 125 -0.05 -21.42 -2.97
N TYR A 126 -0.85 -20.35 -2.84
CA TYR A 126 -1.74 -20.11 -1.70
C TYR A 126 -3.23 -20.32 -2.05
N GLY A 127 -3.53 -21.01 -3.16
CA GLY A 127 -4.87 -21.12 -3.73
C GLY A 127 -5.22 -19.90 -4.62
N GLU A 128 -6.30 -20.01 -5.37
CA GLU A 128 -6.70 -18.96 -6.33
C GLU A 128 -7.13 -17.66 -5.64
N GLY A 129 -7.50 -17.75 -4.35
CA GLY A 129 -8.01 -16.61 -3.59
C GLY A 129 -9.41 -16.17 -4.04
N LYS A 130 -10.01 -15.26 -3.29
CA LYS A 130 -11.36 -14.71 -3.55
C LYS A 130 -11.35 -13.20 -3.72
N GLY A 131 -10.17 -12.60 -3.99
CA GLY A 131 -10.01 -11.15 -4.03
C GLY A 131 -10.96 -10.48 -5.01
N GLU A 132 -11.05 -10.99 -6.24
CA GLU A 132 -11.95 -10.43 -7.26
C GLU A 132 -13.44 -10.56 -6.87
N GLN A 133 -13.82 -11.71 -6.32
CA GLN A 133 -15.17 -11.91 -5.82
C GLN A 133 -15.48 -10.95 -4.66
N THR A 134 -14.56 -10.83 -3.71
CA THR A 134 -14.68 -9.90 -2.57
C THR A 134 -14.77 -8.45 -3.03
N ALA A 135 -13.97 -8.05 -4.02
CA ALA A 135 -14.07 -6.70 -4.59
C ALA A 135 -15.45 -6.43 -5.19
N LYS A 136 -16.02 -7.40 -5.94
CA LYS A 136 -17.36 -7.30 -6.50
C LYS A 136 -18.43 -7.25 -5.42
N GLU A 137 -18.37 -8.12 -4.39
CA GLU A 137 -19.31 -8.15 -3.27
C GLU A 137 -19.34 -6.83 -2.48
N LEU A 138 -18.17 -6.23 -2.28
CA LEU A 138 -18.02 -4.96 -1.57
C LEU A 138 -18.16 -3.72 -2.47
N SER A 139 -18.43 -3.92 -3.76
CA SER A 139 -18.51 -2.84 -4.75
C SER A 139 -17.27 -1.96 -4.80
N ILE A 140 -16.07 -2.57 -4.64
CA ILE A 140 -14.79 -1.88 -4.78
C ILE A 140 -14.51 -1.67 -6.27
N PRO A 141 -14.30 -0.42 -6.72
CA PRO A 141 -14.30 -0.08 -8.13
C PRO A 141 -13.10 -0.60 -8.93
N SER A 142 -11.98 -0.87 -8.27
CA SER A 142 -10.76 -1.35 -8.93
C SER A 142 -10.18 -2.57 -8.22
N TYR A 143 -9.76 -3.57 -9.00
CA TYR A 143 -9.12 -4.79 -8.52
C TYR A 143 -7.88 -5.08 -9.35
N ALA A 144 -6.79 -5.48 -8.68
CA ALA A 144 -5.58 -5.96 -9.32
C ALA A 144 -5.08 -7.25 -8.64
N SER A 145 -4.52 -8.14 -9.44
CA SER A 145 -3.91 -9.40 -8.99
C SER A 145 -2.45 -9.43 -9.44
N LEU A 146 -1.54 -9.49 -8.46
CA LEU A 146 -0.10 -9.46 -8.71
C LEU A 146 0.50 -10.85 -8.52
N PRO A 147 1.45 -11.26 -9.39
CA PRO A 147 2.17 -12.51 -9.20
C PRO A 147 3.21 -12.44 -8.08
N ILE A 148 3.75 -13.58 -7.72
CA ILE A 148 5.04 -13.69 -7.06
C ILE A 148 6.09 -13.48 -8.16
N ASP A 149 6.74 -12.33 -8.15
CA ASP A 149 7.76 -11.96 -9.13
C ASP A 149 9.10 -11.70 -8.43
N PRO A 150 10.08 -12.62 -8.57
CA PRO A 150 11.39 -12.46 -7.96
C PRO A 150 12.17 -11.23 -8.42
N SER A 151 11.83 -10.67 -9.60
CA SER A 151 12.50 -9.46 -10.11
C SER A 151 12.18 -8.24 -9.25
N ILE A 152 10.98 -8.16 -8.67
CA ILE A 152 10.60 -7.08 -7.74
C ILE A 152 11.53 -7.09 -6.53
N ALA A 153 11.71 -8.26 -5.90
CA ALA A 153 12.59 -8.38 -4.74
C ALA A 153 14.04 -7.98 -5.09
N ALA A 154 14.56 -8.49 -6.21
CA ALA A 154 15.91 -8.17 -6.67
C ALA A 154 16.10 -6.67 -6.95
N LEU A 155 15.11 -6.00 -7.54
CA LEU A 155 15.15 -4.56 -7.78
C LEU A 155 15.05 -3.76 -6.47
N CYS A 156 14.22 -4.20 -5.52
CA CYS A 156 14.14 -3.57 -4.19
C CYS A 156 15.48 -3.68 -3.47
N ASP A 157 16.10 -4.87 -3.42
CA ASP A 157 17.39 -5.10 -2.76
C ASP A 157 18.52 -4.27 -3.40
N ALA A 158 18.43 -4.03 -4.70
CA ALA A 158 19.39 -3.19 -5.44
C ALA A 158 19.09 -1.68 -5.32
N GLY A 159 18.00 -1.25 -4.68
CA GLY A 159 17.56 0.15 -4.65
C GLY A 159 17.09 0.68 -6.02
N LYS A 160 16.59 -0.20 -6.89
CA LYS A 160 16.27 0.09 -8.29
C LYS A 160 14.81 -0.24 -8.64
N ILE A 161 13.93 -0.22 -7.66
CA ILE A 161 12.51 -0.57 -7.87
C ILE A 161 11.82 0.31 -8.91
N GLU A 162 12.28 1.53 -9.14
CA GLU A 162 11.77 2.43 -10.16
C GLU A 162 12.04 1.94 -11.59
N GLU A 163 13.01 1.03 -11.80
CA GLU A 163 13.24 0.36 -13.10
C GLU A 163 12.23 -0.75 -13.40
N PHE A 164 11.32 -1.05 -12.45
CA PHE A 164 10.29 -2.07 -12.63
C PHE A 164 9.17 -1.56 -13.54
N ASP A 165 9.13 -2.07 -14.77
CA ASP A 165 8.12 -1.74 -15.76
C ASP A 165 7.25 -2.96 -16.06
N HIS A 166 6.05 -3.00 -15.47
CA HIS A 166 5.09 -4.07 -15.70
C HIS A 166 3.64 -3.59 -15.49
N PRO A 167 2.70 -4.00 -16.36
CA PRO A 167 1.33 -3.48 -16.39
C PRO A 167 0.40 -4.03 -15.30
N TYR A 168 0.90 -4.63 -14.22
CA TYR A 168 0.07 -5.25 -13.17
C TYR A 168 -0.94 -4.30 -12.53
N LEU A 169 -0.62 -3.02 -12.44
CA LEU A 169 -1.45 -2.00 -11.80
C LEU A 169 -2.05 -0.97 -12.78
N ASP A 170 -1.82 -1.09 -14.08
CA ASP A 170 -2.23 -0.09 -15.08
C ASP A 170 -3.71 0.27 -15.02
N ALA A 171 -4.56 -0.75 -14.88
CA ALA A 171 -6.01 -0.53 -14.80
C ALA A 171 -6.39 0.28 -13.55
N MET A 172 -5.72 0.02 -12.42
CA MET A 172 -5.93 0.75 -11.18
C MET A 172 -5.39 2.17 -11.27
N VAL A 173 -4.20 2.34 -11.81
CA VAL A 173 -3.60 3.67 -12.05
C VAL A 173 -4.49 4.52 -12.94
N LYS A 174 -4.99 3.94 -14.05
CA LYS A 174 -5.93 4.63 -14.95
C LYS A 174 -7.22 5.04 -14.23
N TYR A 175 -7.76 4.18 -13.37
CA TYR A 175 -8.93 4.51 -12.58
C TYR A 175 -8.62 5.67 -11.60
N LEU A 176 -7.55 5.58 -10.83
CA LEU A 176 -7.15 6.61 -9.87
C LEU A 176 -6.91 7.97 -10.56
N SER A 177 -6.24 7.96 -11.72
CA SER A 177 -6.00 9.17 -12.51
C SER A 177 -7.29 9.81 -13.06
N SER A 178 -8.38 9.06 -13.13
CA SER A 178 -9.69 9.59 -13.56
C SER A 178 -10.50 10.27 -12.44
N LEU A 179 -10.01 10.20 -11.21
CA LEU A 179 -10.65 10.81 -10.03
C LEU A 179 -10.20 12.27 -9.80
N ASN A 180 -9.12 12.68 -10.46
CA ASN A 180 -8.55 14.05 -10.37
C ASN A 180 -9.13 14.99 -11.40
#